data_7372cb33267180044aaec2008b0f26a8
#
_entry.id   7372cb33267180044aaec2008b0f26a8
#
_cell.length_a   1.000
_cell.length_b   1.000
_cell.length_c   1.000
_cell.angle_alpha   90.00
_cell.angle_beta   90.00
_cell.angle_gamma   90.00
#
_symmetry.space_group_name_H-M   'P 1'
#
loop_
_entity.id
_entity.type
_entity.pdbx_description
1 polymer ?
#
loop_
_entity_poly.entity_id
_entity_poly.type
_entity_poly.pdbx_seq_one_letter_code
_entity_poly.pdbx_strand_id
1 'polypeptide(L)'
;MTGLTRLAVPHFVRGRTVLPDEEAGTIDYPDFSTPVLDLDELVWPRSEPGPAFDLPVAEIIEFLAAVGDRLDLDTNTYLQEALERSAACSSLGPRILERTYRDLKHLFDPKTMWFQVEQEIGREALDGWKEITDLQGRVRRVRAFPPRLVHVLAGNTPGVTAATVVRGALCKGVHLLKLPSNDLFTGSAVLRTLADVDPDHPVTRSFSCVYWRGGDATVESALFRAQYFDRLVAWGGDAAIRNAIGYVAPGFELVSFDPKVSISLLGREALGSEEVRRASASAAAEDTSLFNQEVCAASRFVYAEDDTDGGLAAWCADLARALATERTYADAIVSTLPADIRAEVEVLRTMSPDYEVFGAEDGSGLVVLSDDPVDFHPSGKTVNVVRVPSLDAALDHVNVATQTIGIYPAARAEALRDRLASRGMQRLVPLGEVVDVAAGLPHDGFYPLARFVKWLVDDC
;
A
#
# COMPACT_ATOMS: atom_id res chain seq x y z
N MET A 1 20.48 2.89 -35.61
CA MET A 1 19.52 3.07 -34.54
C MET A 1 18.75 1.77 -34.42
N THR A 2 19.20 0.88 -33.56
CA THR A 2 18.46 -0.34 -33.23
C THR A 2 17.27 0.11 -32.41
N GLY A 3 16.06 -0.01 -32.98
CA GLY A 3 14.82 0.34 -32.29
C GLY A 3 14.73 -0.53 -31.03
N LEU A 4 14.83 0.08 -29.87
CA LEU A 4 14.42 -0.55 -28.59
C LEU A 4 12.99 -0.99 -28.77
N THR A 5 12.74 -2.29 -28.75
CA THR A 5 11.38 -2.84 -28.80
C THR A 5 10.68 -2.35 -27.54
N ARG A 6 9.67 -1.47 -27.70
CA ARG A 6 8.85 -0.98 -26.58
C ARG A 6 8.21 -2.15 -25.86
N LEU A 7 8.08 -2.07 -24.54
CA LEU A 7 7.39 -3.08 -23.75
C LEU A 7 5.90 -3.08 -24.10
N ALA A 8 5.36 -4.21 -24.50
CA ALA A 8 3.92 -4.37 -24.68
C ALA A 8 3.26 -4.66 -23.32
N VAL A 9 2.41 -3.75 -22.84
CA VAL A 9 1.67 -3.87 -21.58
C VAL A 9 0.28 -4.41 -21.89
N PRO A 10 -0.07 -5.62 -21.44
CA PRO A 10 -1.39 -6.18 -21.69
C PRO A 10 -2.44 -5.49 -20.82
N HIS A 11 -3.65 -5.34 -21.38
CA HIS A 11 -4.84 -5.10 -20.60
C HIS A 11 -5.54 -6.43 -20.28
N PHE A 12 -6.29 -6.44 -19.19
CA PHE A 12 -7.19 -7.54 -18.84
C PHE A 12 -8.61 -6.98 -18.74
N VAL A 13 -9.54 -7.55 -19.50
CA VAL A 13 -10.92 -7.09 -19.54
C VAL A 13 -11.87 -8.28 -19.34
N ARG A 14 -12.48 -8.40 -18.17
CA ARG A 14 -13.54 -9.37 -17.85
C ARG A 14 -13.21 -10.81 -18.28
N GLY A 15 -12.06 -11.33 -17.88
CA GLY A 15 -11.60 -12.69 -18.18
C GLY A 15 -10.75 -12.81 -19.44
N ARG A 16 -10.57 -11.73 -20.23
CA ARG A 16 -9.80 -11.74 -21.48
C ARG A 16 -8.54 -10.89 -21.37
N THR A 17 -7.43 -11.41 -21.87
CA THR A 17 -6.20 -10.62 -22.08
C THR A 17 -6.26 -9.94 -23.45
N VAL A 18 -6.01 -8.64 -23.48
CA VAL A 18 -5.93 -7.82 -24.71
C VAL A 18 -4.50 -7.31 -24.84
N LEU A 19 -3.86 -7.58 -25.96
CA LEU A 19 -2.51 -7.11 -26.28
C LEU A 19 -2.56 -5.92 -27.22
N PRO A 20 -1.59 -5.00 -27.19
CA PRO A 20 -1.47 -3.95 -28.19
C PRO A 20 -1.05 -4.57 -29.54
N ASP A 21 -1.92 -4.56 -30.50
CA ASP A 21 -1.74 -5.09 -31.86
C ASP A 21 -2.56 -4.30 -32.89
N GLU A 22 -2.61 -4.78 -34.16
CA GLU A 22 -3.36 -4.11 -35.21
C GLU A 22 -4.89 -4.19 -35.01
N GLU A 23 -5.39 -5.27 -34.38
CA GLU A 23 -6.82 -5.49 -34.15
C GLU A 23 -7.34 -4.62 -32.98
N ALA A 24 -6.66 -4.66 -31.84
CA ALA A 24 -7.02 -3.87 -30.66
C ALA A 24 -6.59 -2.40 -30.78
N GLY A 25 -5.73 -2.09 -31.73
CA GLY A 25 -5.05 -0.80 -31.83
C GLY A 25 -3.98 -0.61 -30.75
N THR A 26 -3.19 0.43 -30.88
CA THR A 26 -2.05 0.67 -29.97
C THR A 26 -1.97 2.13 -29.55
N ILE A 27 -1.79 2.36 -28.25
CA ILE A 27 -1.39 3.66 -27.69
C ILE A 27 0.07 3.56 -27.27
N ASP A 28 0.90 4.43 -27.84
CA ASP A 28 2.32 4.51 -27.56
C ASP A 28 2.64 5.50 -26.45
N TYR A 29 3.43 5.05 -25.48
CA TYR A 29 4.09 5.83 -24.45
C TYR A 29 5.62 5.83 -24.70
N PRO A 30 6.42 6.64 -23.99
CA PRO A 30 7.87 6.69 -24.24
C PRO A 30 8.55 5.31 -24.18
N ASP A 31 8.24 4.50 -23.17
CA ASP A 31 8.94 3.25 -22.86
C ASP A 31 8.11 1.98 -23.14
N PHE A 32 6.82 2.11 -23.34
CA PHE A 32 5.89 1.00 -23.53
C PHE A 32 4.71 1.37 -24.41
N SER A 33 3.91 0.36 -24.78
CA SER A 33 2.65 0.53 -25.49
C SER A 33 1.53 -0.28 -24.83
N THR A 34 0.29 0.16 -25.00
CA THR A 34 -0.92 -0.50 -24.51
C THR A 34 -1.95 -0.64 -25.60
N PRO A 35 -2.95 -1.52 -25.46
CA PRO A 35 -4.16 -1.49 -26.30
C PRO A 35 -4.91 -0.15 -26.17
N VAL A 36 -5.63 0.23 -27.19
CA VAL A 36 -6.63 1.30 -27.13
C VAL A 36 -7.71 0.92 -26.12
N LEU A 37 -8.23 1.90 -25.38
CA LEU A 37 -9.30 1.67 -24.41
C LEU A 37 -10.67 1.72 -25.11
N ASP A 38 -11.44 0.64 -25.01
CA ASP A 38 -12.87 0.67 -25.25
C ASP A 38 -13.58 0.97 -23.90
N LEU A 39 -13.98 2.23 -23.73
CA LEU A 39 -14.57 2.68 -22.47
C LEU A 39 -15.93 2.01 -22.17
N ASP A 40 -16.68 1.59 -23.18
CA ASP A 40 -17.95 0.92 -23.00
C ASP A 40 -17.76 -0.51 -22.46
N GLU A 41 -16.69 -1.19 -22.84
CA GLU A 41 -16.32 -2.49 -22.27
C GLU A 41 -15.83 -2.38 -20.80
N LEU A 42 -15.34 -1.24 -20.36
CA LEU A 42 -14.83 -1.06 -18.99
C LEU A 42 -15.91 -0.78 -17.96
N VAL A 43 -17.12 -0.43 -18.37
CA VAL A 43 -18.23 -0.12 -17.48
C VAL A 43 -19.26 -1.24 -17.45
N TRP A 44 -19.85 -1.52 -16.29
CA TRP A 44 -20.91 -2.49 -16.13
C TRP A 44 -22.27 -1.77 -16.01
N PRO A 45 -23.29 -2.10 -16.81
CA PRO A 45 -24.56 -1.39 -16.78
C PRO A 45 -25.23 -1.51 -15.41
N ARG A 46 -25.80 -0.40 -14.92
CA ARG A 46 -26.48 -0.41 -13.59
C ARG A 46 -27.79 -1.19 -13.58
N SER A 47 -28.35 -1.47 -14.74
CA SER A 47 -29.54 -2.32 -14.92
C SER A 47 -29.27 -3.79 -14.62
N GLU A 48 -28.02 -4.21 -14.56
CA GLU A 48 -27.61 -5.59 -14.36
C GLU A 48 -26.79 -5.73 -13.08
N PRO A 49 -27.04 -6.79 -12.27
CA PRO A 49 -26.14 -7.12 -11.17
C PRO A 49 -24.74 -7.46 -11.68
N GLY A 50 -23.71 -7.24 -10.88
CA GLY A 50 -22.36 -7.71 -11.21
C GLY A 50 -22.28 -9.24 -11.24
N PRO A 51 -21.28 -9.83 -11.94
CA PRO A 51 -21.17 -11.28 -12.09
C PRO A 51 -21.17 -12.06 -10.76
N ALA A 52 -20.50 -11.56 -9.74
CA ALA A 52 -20.35 -12.21 -8.43
C ALA A 52 -21.48 -11.88 -7.44
N PHE A 53 -22.53 -11.17 -7.87
CA PHE A 53 -23.59 -10.66 -6.99
C PHE A 53 -24.24 -11.71 -6.07
N ASP A 54 -24.62 -12.84 -6.64
CA ASP A 54 -25.30 -13.94 -5.93
C ASP A 54 -24.33 -15.06 -5.49
N LEU A 55 -23.02 -14.92 -5.78
CA LEU A 55 -22.04 -15.94 -5.43
C LEU A 55 -21.79 -15.92 -3.92
N PRO A 56 -21.93 -17.04 -3.18
CA PRO A 56 -21.60 -17.10 -1.77
C PRO A 56 -20.13 -16.70 -1.50
N VAL A 57 -19.88 -15.94 -0.44
CA VAL A 57 -18.51 -15.52 -0.10
C VAL A 57 -17.58 -16.72 0.15
N ALA A 58 -18.12 -17.86 0.59
CA ALA A 58 -17.36 -19.10 0.74
C ALA A 58 -16.78 -19.59 -0.59
N GLU A 59 -17.59 -19.58 -1.66
CA GLU A 59 -17.15 -19.99 -3.00
C GLU A 59 -16.12 -19.00 -3.57
N ILE A 60 -16.27 -17.70 -3.27
CA ILE A 60 -15.26 -16.69 -3.64
C ILE A 60 -13.92 -17.01 -2.95
N ILE A 61 -13.94 -17.32 -1.66
CA ILE A 61 -12.72 -17.63 -0.90
C ILE A 61 -12.10 -18.95 -1.41
N GLU A 62 -12.90 -19.97 -1.69
CA GLU A 62 -12.41 -21.23 -2.28
C GLU A 62 -11.75 -21.00 -3.65
N PHE A 63 -12.36 -20.20 -4.50
CA PHE A 63 -11.80 -19.83 -5.81
C PHE A 63 -10.49 -19.05 -5.64
N LEU A 64 -10.46 -18.02 -4.78
CA LEU A 64 -9.26 -17.24 -4.53
C LEU A 64 -8.14 -18.09 -3.91
N ALA A 65 -8.45 -19.06 -3.06
CA ALA A 65 -7.47 -19.99 -2.53
C ALA A 65 -6.83 -20.85 -3.65
N ALA A 66 -7.64 -21.36 -4.58
CA ALA A 66 -7.14 -22.07 -5.75
C ALA A 66 -6.26 -21.18 -6.65
N VAL A 67 -6.58 -19.89 -6.76
CA VAL A 67 -5.72 -18.89 -7.42
C VAL A 67 -4.41 -18.72 -6.64
N GLY A 68 -4.46 -18.60 -5.31
CA GLY A 68 -3.28 -18.49 -4.44
C GLY A 68 -2.31 -19.66 -4.65
N ASP A 69 -2.82 -20.88 -4.77
CA ASP A 69 -2.01 -22.07 -5.07
C ASP A 69 -1.30 -22.00 -6.44
N ARG A 70 -1.85 -21.25 -7.40
CA ARG A 70 -1.27 -21.00 -8.72
C ARG A 70 -0.32 -19.81 -8.75
N LEU A 71 -0.37 -18.90 -7.74
CA LEU A 71 0.52 -17.74 -7.62
C LEU A 71 1.89 -18.13 -7.04
N ASP A 72 2.47 -19.22 -7.55
CA ASP A 72 3.83 -19.62 -7.21
C ASP A 72 4.79 -19.14 -8.29
N LEU A 73 5.73 -18.25 -7.92
CA LEU A 73 6.67 -17.63 -8.85
C LEU A 73 7.51 -18.65 -9.64
N ASP A 74 7.81 -19.82 -9.06
CA ASP A 74 8.64 -20.83 -9.70
C ASP A 74 7.93 -21.56 -10.85
N THR A 75 6.58 -21.53 -10.85
CA THR A 75 5.77 -22.23 -11.85
C THR A 75 4.82 -21.34 -12.66
N ASN A 76 4.49 -20.14 -12.15
CA ASN A 76 3.57 -19.21 -12.80
C ASN A 76 4.30 -18.33 -13.82
N THR A 77 4.08 -18.62 -15.10
CA THR A 77 4.74 -17.90 -16.21
C THR A 77 4.35 -16.43 -16.29
N TYR A 78 3.14 -16.04 -15.85
CA TYR A 78 2.70 -14.65 -15.84
C TYR A 78 3.40 -13.84 -14.76
N LEU A 79 3.64 -14.45 -13.58
CA LEU A 79 4.41 -13.80 -12.52
C LEU A 79 5.89 -13.68 -12.91
N GLN A 80 6.46 -14.70 -13.59
CA GLN A 80 7.83 -14.64 -14.10
C GLN A 80 7.99 -13.54 -15.13
N GLU A 81 7.07 -13.47 -16.11
CA GLU A 81 7.03 -12.39 -17.10
C GLU A 81 6.87 -11.01 -16.44
N ALA A 82 5.97 -10.89 -15.46
CA ALA A 82 5.75 -9.64 -14.74
C ALA A 82 6.98 -9.21 -13.94
N LEU A 83 7.64 -10.13 -13.24
CA LEU A 83 8.88 -9.86 -12.51
C LEU A 83 9.99 -9.35 -13.43
N GLU A 84 10.24 -10.05 -14.55
CA GLU A 84 11.26 -9.67 -15.52
C GLU A 84 11.00 -8.27 -16.09
N ARG A 85 9.77 -7.99 -16.49
CA ARG A 85 9.39 -6.71 -17.11
C ARG A 85 9.30 -5.58 -16.11
N SER A 86 8.83 -5.83 -14.89
CA SER A 86 8.73 -4.83 -13.82
C SER A 86 10.10 -4.35 -13.35
N ALA A 87 11.16 -5.13 -13.50
CA ALA A 87 12.51 -4.70 -13.16
C ALA A 87 12.97 -3.42 -13.89
N ALA A 88 12.35 -3.11 -15.03
CA ALA A 88 12.66 -1.90 -15.82
C ALA A 88 11.92 -0.64 -15.35
N CYS A 89 10.83 -0.77 -14.58
CA CYS A 89 9.98 0.36 -14.18
C CYS A 89 9.77 0.47 -12.66
N SER A 90 10.05 -0.58 -11.89
CA SER A 90 9.89 -0.59 -10.43
C SER A 90 10.96 0.24 -9.72
N SER A 91 10.57 0.92 -8.64
CA SER A 91 11.51 1.55 -7.69
C SER A 91 12.19 0.54 -6.76
N LEU A 92 11.67 -0.69 -6.66
CA LEU A 92 12.22 -1.73 -5.81
C LEU A 92 13.45 -2.39 -6.45
N GLY A 93 14.45 -2.69 -5.64
CA GLY A 93 15.58 -3.50 -6.06
C GLY A 93 15.15 -4.91 -6.49
N PRO A 94 15.89 -5.56 -7.42
CA PRO A 94 15.49 -6.85 -7.99
C PRO A 94 15.19 -7.93 -6.95
N ARG A 95 16.00 -8.01 -5.89
CA ARG A 95 15.84 -8.99 -4.80
C ARG A 95 14.53 -8.77 -4.02
N ILE A 96 14.22 -7.52 -3.67
CA ILE A 96 13.01 -7.18 -2.94
C ILE A 96 11.80 -7.41 -3.83
N LEU A 97 11.89 -7.03 -5.10
CA LEU A 97 10.83 -7.25 -6.08
C LEU A 97 10.53 -8.74 -6.22
N GLU A 98 11.55 -9.59 -6.44
CA GLU A 98 11.38 -11.05 -6.49
C GLU A 98 10.76 -11.60 -5.21
N ARG A 99 11.24 -11.16 -4.04
CA ARG A 99 10.67 -11.58 -2.76
C ARG A 99 9.19 -11.21 -2.66
N THR A 100 8.82 -10.01 -3.06
CA THR A 100 7.44 -9.55 -3.05
C THR A 100 6.55 -10.41 -3.95
N TYR A 101 7.02 -10.75 -5.15
CA TYR A 101 6.27 -11.65 -6.05
C TYR A 101 6.09 -13.05 -5.45
N ARG A 102 7.10 -13.60 -4.75
CA ARG A 102 6.99 -14.88 -4.04
C ARG A 102 5.96 -14.86 -2.91
N ASP A 103 5.77 -13.69 -2.29
CA ASP A 103 4.88 -13.52 -1.15
C ASP A 103 3.44 -13.20 -1.54
N LEU A 104 3.14 -12.88 -2.82
CA LEU A 104 1.78 -12.55 -3.27
C LEU A 104 0.75 -13.62 -2.91
N LYS A 105 1.12 -14.91 -3.02
CA LYS A 105 0.24 -16.04 -2.68
C LYS A 105 -0.29 -15.99 -1.24
N HIS A 106 0.44 -15.41 -0.30
CA HIS A 106 0.03 -15.33 1.10
C HIS A 106 -1.17 -14.39 1.32
N LEU A 107 -1.41 -13.46 0.40
CA LEU A 107 -2.61 -12.61 0.42
C LEU A 107 -3.90 -13.39 0.11
N PHE A 108 -3.77 -14.56 -0.51
CA PHE A 108 -4.86 -15.44 -0.89
C PHE A 108 -5.10 -16.57 0.15
N ASP A 109 -4.55 -16.45 1.35
CA ASP A 109 -4.77 -17.42 2.42
C ASP A 109 -6.24 -17.41 2.89
N PRO A 110 -6.95 -18.54 2.88
CA PRO A 110 -8.36 -18.60 3.25
C PRO A 110 -8.66 -18.09 4.67
N LYS A 111 -7.78 -18.37 5.63
CA LYS A 111 -7.98 -17.93 7.02
C LYS A 111 -7.93 -16.41 7.13
N THR A 112 -6.98 -15.81 6.42
CA THR A 112 -6.82 -14.36 6.36
C THR A 112 -8.02 -13.71 5.67
N MET A 113 -8.52 -14.28 4.57
CA MET A 113 -9.70 -13.77 3.87
C MET A 113 -10.96 -13.88 4.72
N TRP A 114 -11.18 -15.02 5.40
CA TRP A 114 -12.29 -15.17 6.34
C TRP A 114 -12.20 -14.18 7.50
N PHE A 115 -11.01 -13.98 8.07
CA PHE A 115 -10.82 -13.00 9.13
C PHE A 115 -11.19 -11.59 8.66
N GLN A 116 -10.78 -11.18 7.45
CA GLN A 116 -11.18 -9.87 6.88
C GLN A 116 -12.70 -9.76 6.76
N VAL A 117 -13.37 -10.75 6.20
CA VAL A 117 -14.82 -10.74 6.02
C VAL A 117 -15.54 -10.59 7.36
N GLU A 118 -15.19 -11.41 8.36
CA GLU A 118 -15.87 -11.41 9.65
C GLU A 118 -15.59 -10.15 10.48
N GLN A 119 -14.36 -9.62 10.43
CA GLN A 119 -14.01 -8.41 11.17
C GLN A 119 -14.61 -7.14 10.57
N GLU A 120 -14.71 -7.07 9.24
CA GLU A 120 -15.06 -5.81 8.58
C GLU A 120 -16.55 -5.70 8.20
N ILE A 121 -17.23 -6.80 7.90
CA ILE A 121 -18.62 -6.77 7.38
C ILE A 121 -19.48 -7.84 8.05
N GLY A 122 -18.99 -9.07 8.14
CA GLY A 122 -19.75 -10.25 8.53
C GLY A 122 -20.40 -10.97 7.33
N ARG A 123 -20.27 -12.29 7.30
CA ARG A 123 -20.75 -13.16 6.23
C ARG A 123 -22.23 -12.97 5.93
N GLU A 124 -23.07 -12.92 6.96
CA GLU A 124 -24.52 -12.82 6.78
C GLU A 124 -24.94 -11.59 5.98
N ALA A 125 -24.31 -10.44 6.26
CA ALA A 125 -24.61 -9.19 5.58
C ALA A 125 -24.05 -9.16 4.13
N LEU A 126 -22.97 -9.90 3.84
CA LEU A 126 -22.41 -10.03 2.49
C LEU A 126 -23.24 -10.98 1.61
N ASP A 127 -23.67 -12.13 2.16
CA ASP A 127 -24.36 -13.16 1.40
C ASP A 127 -25.85 -12.90 1.25
N GLY A 128 -26.42 -12.00 2.07
CA GLY A 128 -27.86 -11.72 2.02
C GLY A 128 -28.29 -10.56 2.90
N TRP A 129 -29.56 -10.57 3.21
CA TRP A 129 -30.20 -9.60 4.09
C TRP A 129 -30.16 -10.13 5.53
N LYS A 130 -29.28 -9.57 6.35
CA LYS A 130 -29.16 -9.88 7.77
C LYS A 130 -30.31 -9.26 8.56
N GLU A 131 -31.05 -10.05 9.32
CA GLU A 131 -32.11 -9.57 10.20
C GLU A 131 -31.55 -8.92 11.47
N ILE A 132 -32.08 -7.76 11.79
CA ILE A 132 -31.77 -6.99 13.00
C ILE A 132 -33.07 -6.56 13.65
N THR A 133 -33.24 -6.82 14.95
CA THR A 133 -34.35 -6.30 15.70
C THR A 133 -34.00 -4.92 16.23
N ASP A 134 -34.81 -3.89 15.84
CA ASP A 134 -34.60 -2.51 16.30
C ASP A 134 -35.04 -2.31 17.75
N LEU A 135 -34.79 -1.12 18.30
CA LEU A 135 -35.14 -0.79 19.69
C LEU A 135 -36.66 -0.79 19.98
N GLN A 136 -37.49 -0.76 18.94
CA GLN A 136 -38.93 -0.86 19.00
C GLN A 136 -39.46 -2.28 18.84
N GLY A 137 -38.56 -3.26 18.71
CA GLY A 137 -38.88 -4.69 18.52
C GLY A 137 -39.30 -5.04 17.08
N ARG A 138 -39.06 -4.17 16.09
CA ARG A 138 -39.38 -4.43 14.70
C ARG A 138 -38.17 -5.10 14.02
N VAL A 139 -38.44 -6.12 13.20
CA VAL A 139 -37.45 -6.76 12.38
C VAL A 139 -37.13 -5.88 11.17
N ARG A 140 -35.87 -5.59 10.96
CA ARG A 140 -35.29 -4.87 9.82
C ARG A 140 -34.29 -5.77 9.14
N ARG A 141 -34.02 -5.54 7.87
CA ARG A 141 -32.97 -6.28 7.16
C ARG A 141 -31.90 -5.34 6.66
N VAL A 142 -30.65 -5.71 6.86
CA VAL A 142 -29.47 -4.93 6.43
C VAL A 142 -28.61 -5.78 5.51
N ARG A 143 -28.11 -5.20 4.43
CA ARG A 143 -27.19 -5.86 3.50
C ARG A 143 -25.99 -4.97 3.17
N ALA A 144 -24.80 -5.61 3.11
CA ALA A 144 -23.60 -5.04 2.50
C ALA A 144 -23.69 -5.29 0.98
N PHE A 145 -24.14 -4.27 0.23
CA PHE A 145 -24.43 -4.42 -1.20
C PHE A 145 -23.17 -4.31 -2.05
N PRO A 146 -22.97 -5.21 -3.04
CA PRO A 146 -21.81 -5.23 -3.90
C PRO A 146 -21.60 -3.91 -4.65
N PRO A 147 -20.38 -3.34 -4.59
CA PRO A 147 -20.09 -2.03 -5.17
C PRO A 147 -19.64 -2.12 -6.63
N ARG A 148 -19.63 -0.97 -7.31
CA ARG A 148 -18.89 -0.74 -8.56
C ARG A 148 -17.76 0.23 -8.26
N LEU A 149 -16.53 -0.24 -8.36
CA LEU A 149 -15.37 0.53 -7.96
C LEU A 149 -14.41 0.74 -9.13
N VAL A 150 -13.88 1.95 -9.22
CA VAL A 150 -12.67 2.20 -10.00
C VAL A 150 -11.51 2.46 -9.05
N HIS A 151 -10.40 1.77 -9.28
CA HIS A 151 -9.20 1.83 -8.44
C HIS A 151 -8.05 2.50 -9.19
N VAL A 152 -7.51 3.57 -8.67
CA VAL A 152 -6.22 4.13 -9.08
C VAL A 152 -5.17 3.52 -8.15
N LEU A 153 -4.37 2.60 -8.70
CA LEU A 153 -3.40 1.83 -7.93
C LEU A 153 -2.10 2.59 -7.71
N ALA A 154 -1.43 2.34 -6.57
CA ALA A 154 -0.04 2.72 -6.36
C ALA A 154 0.90 1.60 -6.83
N GLY A 155 2.10 1.98 -7.31
CA GLY A 155 3.08 1.03 -7.84
C GLY A 155 4.33 0.88 -6.97
N ASN A 156 4.26 1.26 -5.70
CA ASN A 156 5.39 1.14 -4.78
C ASN A 156 5.62 -0.29 -4.28
N THR A 157 4.65 -1.18 -4.43
CA THR A 157 4.80 -2.62 -4.19
C THR A 157 3.72 -3.43 -4.92
N PRO A 158 4.07 -4.56 -5.55
CA PRO A 158 3.10 -5.51 -6.14
C PRO A 158 2.00 -5.98 -5.18
N GLY A 159 2.29 -6.02 -3.87
CA GLY A 159 1.34 -6.42 -2.84
C GLY A 159 0.06 -5.57 -2.79
N VAL A 160 0.14 -4.26 -3.10
CA VAL A 160 -1.03 -3.37 -3.15
C VAL A 160 -2.03 -3.83 -4.21
N THR A 161 -1.53 -4.19 -5.40
CA THR A 161 -2.36 -4.66 -6.51
C THR A 161 -3.05 -5.99 -6.16
N ALA A 162 -2.32 -6.97 -5.63
CA ALA A 162 -2.88 -8.26 -5.24
C ALA A 162 -3.89 -8.13 -4.08
N ALA A 163 -3.59 -7.32 -3.06
CA ALA A 163 -4.52 -7.04 -1.97
C ALA A 163 -5.80 -6.35 -2.46
N THR A 164 -5.71 -5.48 -3.47
CA THR A 164 -6.88 -4.83 -4.10
C THR A 164 -7.75 -5.86 -4.82
N VAL A 165 -7.16 -6.83 -5.51
CA VAL A 165 -7.92 -7.92 -6.15
C VAL A 165 -8.65 -8.77 -5.11
N VAL A 166 -7.96 -9.19 -4.04
CA VAL A 166 -8.59 -9.98 -2.95
C VAL A 166 -9.74 -9.20 -2.31
N ARG A 167 -9.51 -7.97 -1.87
CA ARG A 167 -10.54 -7.12 -1.23
C ARG A 167 -11.72 -6.86 -2.16
N GLY A 168 -11.44 -6.59 -3.43
CA GLY A 168 -12.47 -6.39 -4.44
C GLY A 168 -13.34 -7.62 -4.62
N ALA A 169 -12.75 -8.80 -4.78
CA ALA A 169 -13.49 -10.06 -4.90
C ALA A 169 -14.36 -10.34 -3.68
N LEU A 170 -13.82 -10.15 -2.46
CA LEU A 170 -14.57 -10.35 -1.21
C LEU A 170 -15.79 -9.42 -1.10
N CYS A 171 -15.78 -8.24 -1.72
CA CYS A 171 -16.94 -7.34 -1.78
C CYS A 171 -17.97 -7.71 -2.86
N LYS A 172 -17.75 -8.77 -3.65
CA LYS A 172 -18.63 -9.23 -4.77
C LYS A 172 -18.90 -8.16 -5.83
N GLY A 173 -18.07 -7.12 -5.86
CA GLY A 173 -18.26 -5.95 -6.70
C GLY A 173 -17.80 -6.13 -8.14
N VAL A 174 -17.94 -5.06 -8.91
CA VAL A 174 -17.29 -4.90 -10.22
C VAL A 174 -16.15 -3.91 -10.08
N HIS A 175 -14.99 -4.23 -10.64
CA HIS A 175 -13.76 -3.50 -10.39
C HIS A 175 -13.03 -3.14 -11.69
N LEU A 176 -12.74 -1.87 -11.85
CA LEU A 176 -11.82 -1.37 -12.85
C LEU A 176 -10.52 -0.94 -12.16
N LEU A 177 -9.42 -1.60 -12.47
CA LEU A 177 -8.09 -1.31 -11.93
C LEU A 177 -7.31 -0.47 -12.94
N LYS A 178 -6.92 0.74 -12.57
CA LYS A 178 -6.02 1.59 -13.33
C LYS A 178 -4.59 1.34 -12.85
N LEU A 179 -3.75 0.79 -13.72
CA LEU A 179 -2.34 0.50 -13.44
C LEU A 179 -1.51 1.78 -13.23
N PRO A 180 -0.58 1.78 -12.28
CA PRO A 180 0.41 2.84 -12.14
C PRO A 180 1.54 2.65 -13.16
N SER A 181 2.31 3.73 -13.46
CA SER A 181 3.39 3.66 -14.44
C SER A 181 4.63 2.88 -13.98
N ASN A 182 4.78 2.65 -12.69
CA ASN A 182 5.88 1.93 -12.08
C ASN A 182 5.52 0.50 -11.61
N ASP A 183 4.29 0.04 -11.91
CA ASP A 183 3.87 -1.38 -11.79
C ASP A 183 2.83 -1.70 -12.88
N LEU A 184 3.31 -1.94 -14.09
CA LEU A 184 2.50 -2.12 -15.29
C LEU A 184 2.03 -3.59 -15.47
N PHE A 185 2.62 -4.55 -14.78
CA PHE A 185 2.47 -5.96 -15.11
C PHE A 185 1.80 -6.79 -14.01
N THR A 186 1.93 -6.43 -12.73
CA THR A 186 1.40 -7.24 -11.62
C THR A 186 -0.10 -7.46 -11.72
N GLY A 187 -0.88 -6.42 -12.02
CA GLY A 187 -2.34 -6.52 -12.12
C GLY A 187 -2.78 -7.51 -13.19
N SER A 188 -2.17 -7.41 -14.38
CA SER A 188 -2.43 -8.35 -15.48
C SER A 188 -2.00 -9.78 -15.11
N ALA A 189 -0.84 -9.99 -14.48
CA ALA A 189 -0.36 -11.31 -14.09
C ALA A 189 -1.29 -12.01 -13.09
N VAL A 190 -1.74 -11.29 -12.06
CA VAL A 190 -2.70 -11.82 -11.08
C VAL A 190 -4.02 -12.16 -11.74
N LEU A 191 -4.58 -11.27 -12.56
CA LEU A 191 -5.88 -11.51 -13.21
C LEU A 191 -5.82 -12.60 -14.30
N ARG A 192 -4.72 -12.74 -15.02
CA ARG A 192 -4.48 -13.86 -15.94
C ARG A 192 -4.42 -15.18 -15.17
N THR A 193 -3.87 -15.20 -13.96
CA THR A 193 -3.87 -16.39 -13.10
C THR A 193 -5.29 -16.74 -12.65
N LEU A 194 -6.18 -15.77 -12.37
CA LEU A 194 -7.60 -16.04 -12.14
C LEU A 194 -8.23 -16.71 -13.38
N ALA A 195 -7.96 -16.17 -14.57
CA ALA A 195 -8.51 -16.72 -15.82
C ALA A 195 -7.96 -18.13 -16.15
N ASP A 196 -6.73 -18.45 -15.75
CA ASP A 196 -6.17 -19.80 -15.89
C ASP A 196 -6.83 -20.83 -14.97
N VAL A 197 -7.35 -20.40 -13.82
CA VAL A 197 -8.15 -21.27 -12.95
C VAL A 197 -9.53 -21.47 -13.56
N ASP A 198 -10.22 -20.37 -13.89
CA ASP A 198 -11.50 -20.38 -14.59
C ASP A 198 -11.78 -19.00 -15.23
N PRO A 199 -11.73 -18.86 -16.57
CA PRO A 199 -11.95 -17.59 -17.25
C PRO A 199 -13.40 -17.09 -17.15
N ASP A 200 -14.36 -17.99 -16.97
CA ASP A 200 -15.78 -17.69 -16.88
C ASP A 200 -16.26 -17.53 -15.44
N HIS A 201 -15.40 -17.79 -14.46
CA HIS A 201 -15.77 -17.62 -13.06
C HIS A 201 -16.27 -16.21 -12.77
N PRO A 202 -17.37 -16.03 -12.02
CA PRO A 202 -17.95 -14.72 -11.74
C PRO A 202 -16.95 -13.70 -11.17
N VAL A 203 -16.02 -14.13 -10.30
CA VAL A 203 -14.94 -13.27 -9.78
C VAL A 203 -14.01 -12.82 -10.90
N THR A 204 -13.57 -13.73 -11.78
CA THR A 204 -12.68 -13.39 -12.91
C THR A 204 -13.33 -12.34 -13.82
N ARG A 205 -14.61 -12.51 -14.11
CA ARG A 205 -15.39 -11.60 -14.95
C ARG A 205 -15.74 -10.28 -14.29
N SER A 206 -15.56 -10.15 -12.98
CA SER A 206 -15.82 -8.93 -12.23
C SER A 206 -14.68 -7.90 -12.31
N PHE A 207 -13.53 -8.27 -12.88
CA PHE A 207 -12.35 -7.42 -12.95
C PHE A 207 -11.98 -7.00 -14.37
N SER A 208 -11.60 -5.72 -14.49
CA SER A 208 -10.81 -5.21 -15.62
C SER A 208 -9.57 -4.48 -15.06
N CYS A 209 -8.44 -4.62 -15.77
CA CYS A 209 -7.17 -3.99 -15.38
C CYS A 209 -6.53 -3.39 -16.63
N VAL A 210 -6.39 -2.05 -16.64
CA VAL A 210 -5.95 -1.30 -17.82
C VAL A 210 -5.04 -0.14 -17.42
N TYR A 211 -4.33 0.40 -18.39
CA TYR A 211 -3.50 1.58 -18.19
C TYR A 211 -4.02 2.76 -19.00
N TRP A 212 -4.03 3.93 -18.37
CA TRP A 212 -4.02 5.25 -19.02
C TRP A 212 -3.12 6.19 -18.22
N ARG A 213 -2.66 7.24 -18.86
CA ARG A 213 -1.84 8.25 -18.19
C ARG A 213 -2.66 8.94 -17.09
N GLY A 214 -2.14 8.95 -15.86
CA GLY A 214 -2.81 9.66 -14.75
C GLY A 214 -3.04 11.13 -15.07
N GLY A 215 -4.26 11.61 -14.79
CA GLY A 215 -4.70 12.95 -15.16
C GLY A 215 -5.14 13.11 -16.63
N ASP A 216 -5.32 12.02 -17.36
CA ASP A 216 -5.98 12.08 -18.67
C ASP A 216 -7.47 12.42 -18.49
N ALA A 217 -7.77 13.71 -18.61
CA ALA A 217 -9.12 14.23 -18.40
C ALA A 217 -10.14 13.64 -19.39
N THR A 218 -9.73 13.19 -20.56
CA THR A 218 -10.64 12.57 -21.55
C THR A 218 -11.15 11.23 -21.03
N VAL A 219 -10.24 10.38 -20.54
CA VAL A 219 -10.58 9.05 -20.00
C VAL A 219 -11.26 9.20 -18.63
N GLU A 220 -10.65 9.98 -17.73
CA GLU A 220 -11.11 10.08 -16.35
C GLU A 220 -12.48 10.74 -16.25
N SER A 221 -12.75 11.81 -16.99
CA SER A 221 -14.09 12.44 -17.02
C SER A 221 -15.18 11.56 -17.63
N ALA A 222 -14.81 10.66 -18.52
CA ALA A 222 -15.73 9.68 -19.07
C ALA A 222 -16.08 8.58 -18.05
N LEU A 223 -15.09 8.07 -17.32
CA LEU A 223 -15.24 6.92 -16.42
C LEU A 223 -15.64 7.31 -14.98
N PHE A 224 -15.08 8.39 -14.42
CA PHE A 224 -15.27 8.73 -13.00
C PHE A 224 -16.61 9.44 -12.77
N ARG A 225 -17.69 8.67 -12.88
CA ARG A 225 -19.07 9.17 -12.80
C ARG A 225 -19.97 8.22 -12.01
N ALA A 226 -20.92 8.82 -11.27
CA ALA A 226 -21.93 8.11 -10.51
C ALA A 226 -22.79 7.13 -11.34
N GLN A 227 -22.94 7.37 -12.65
CA GLN A 227 -23.68 6.47 -13.53
C GLN A 227 -22.97 5.12 -13.74
N TYR A 228 -21.64 5.05 -13.60
CA TYR A 228 -20.85 3.84 -13.82
C TYR A 228 -20.34 3.23 -12.52
N PHE A 229 -19.76 4.06 -11.65
CA PHE A 229 -19.13 3.62 -10.43
C PHE A 229 -19.75 4.28 -9.20
N ASP A 230 -19.65 3.60 -8.08
CA ASP A 230 -20.10 4.10 -6.78
C ASP A 230 -19.00 4.89 -6.08
N ARG A 231 -17.75 4.41 -6.23
CA ARG A 231 -16.59 5.03 -5.59
C ARG A 231 -15.34 4.96 -6.46
N LEU A 232 -14.53 5.98 -6.30
CA LEU A 232 -13.13 6.01 -6.71
C LEU A 232 -12.28 5.62 -5.50
N VAL A 233 -11.52 4.54 -5.62
CA VAL A 233 -10.53 4.12 -4.61
C VAL A 233 -9.18 4.55 -5.12
N ALA A 234 -8.53 5.49 -4.46
CA ALA A 234 -7.27 6.06 -4.92
C ALA A 234 -6.14 5.83 -3.93
N TRP A 235 -5.06 5.25 -4.44
CA TRP A 235 -3.78 5.12 -3.77
C TRP A 235 -2.76 6.02 -4.47
N GLY A 236 -1.97 6.77 -3.74
CA GLY A 236 -0.90 7.51 -4.38
C GLY A 236 -0.41 8.72 -3.61
N GLY A 237 0.52 9.44 -4.24
CA GLY A 237 1.04 10.71 -3.74
C GLY A 237 0.03 11.86 -3.89
N ASP A 238 0.38 13.02 -3.33
CA ASP A 238 -0.48 14.21 -3.25
C ASP A 238 -1.13 14.60 -4.60
N ALA A 239 -0.37 14.56 -5.69
CA ALA A 239 -0.88 14.90 -7.01
C ALA A 239 -2.00 13.95 -7.48
N ALA A 240 -1.86 12.64 -7.23
CA ALA A 240 -2.86 11.64 -7.61
C ALA A 240 -4.14 11.79 -6.77
N ILE A 241 -4.00 12.02 -5.46
CA ILE A 241 -5.15 12.23 -4.57
C ILE A 241 -5.87 13.54 -4.88
N ARG A 242 -5.15 14.64 -5.13
CA ARG A 242 -5.78 15.91 -5.56
C ARG A 242 -6.53 15.77 -6.88
N ASN A 243 -5.99 15.03 -7.83
CA ASN A 243 -6.69 14.73 -9.08
C ASN A 243 -7.97 13.93 -8.80
N ALA A 244 -7.91 12.90 -7.96
CA ALA A 244 -9.06 12.08 -7.58
C ALA A 244 -10.17 12.91 -6.89
N ILE A 245 -9.80 13.84 -5.99
CA ILE A 245 -10.74 14.75 -5.32
C ILE A 245 -11.55 15.58 -6.33
N GLY A 246 -10.93 15.97 -7.45
CA GLY A 246 -11.59 16.75 -8.50
C GLY A 246 -12.79 16.08 -9.16
N TYR A 247 -12.93 14.77 -9.03
CA TYR A 247 -14.04 13.97 -9.58
C TYR A 247 -15.13 13.62 -8.57
N VAL A 248 -14.96 13.94 -7.30
CA VAL A 248 -15.99 13.66 -6.26
C VAL A 248 -17.26 14.43 -6.56
N ALA A 249 -18.40 13.74 -6.57
CA ALA A 249 -19.70 14.32 -6.91
C ALA A 249 -20.83 13.57 -6.15
N PRO A 250 -22.05 14.13 -6.09
CA PRO A 250 -23.17 13.40 -5.52
C PRO A 250 -23.34 12.01 -6.14
N GLY A 251 -23.30 10.97 -5.29
CA GLY A 251 -23.39 9.57 -5.69
C GLY A 251 -22.09 8.96 -6.22
N PHE A 252 -20.98 9.71 -6.25
CA PHE A 252 -19.65 9.21 -6.55
C PHE A 252 -18.66 9.65 -5.48
N GLU A 253 -18.28 8.74 -4.61
CA GLU A 253 -17.47 8.98 -3.42
C GLU A 253 -16.00 8.66 -3.66
N LEU A 254 -15.11 9.25 -2.86
CA LEU A 254 -13.70 8.90 -2.80
C LEU A 254 -13.40 8.07 -1.55
N VAL A 255 -12.66 6.98 -1.75
CA VAL A 255 -11.94 6.27 -0.69
C VAL A 255 -10.45 6.47 -0.97
N SER A 256 -9.80 7.34 -0.22
CA SER A 256 -8.40 7.66 -0.43
C SER A 256 -7.51 6.96 0.59
N PHE A 257 -6.40 6.44 0.08
CA PHE A 257 -5.23 6.04 0.85
C PHE A 257 -4.18 7.12 0.62
N ASP A 258 -4.23 8.12 1.51
CA ASP A 258 -3.48 9.36 1.37
C ASP A 258 -1.96 9.16 1.55
N PRO A 259 -1.14 10.08 1.06
CA PRO A 259 0.28 10.09 1.41
C PRO A 259 0.46 10.18 2.92
N LYS A 260 1.20 9.23 3.48
CA LYS A 260 1.45 9.12 4.92
C LYS A 260 2.93 9.06 5.22
N VAL A 261 3.27 9.38 6.45
CA VAL A 261 4.62 9.30 6.99
C VAL A 261 4.60 8.46 8.27
N SER A 262 5.48 7.48 8.36
CA SER A 262 5.69 6.72 9.59
C SER A 262 6.90 7.24 10.34
N ILE A 263 6.84 7.14 11.67
CA ILE A 263 7.86 7.63 12.59
C ILE A 263 8.17 6.58 13.66
N SER A 264 9.24 6.81 14.41
CA SER A 264 9.55 5.99 15.59
C SER A 264 9.70 6.86 16.84
N LEU A 265 9.30 6.33 17.99
CA LEU A 265 9.47 6.94 19.31
C LEU A 265 10.46 6.10 20.11
N LEU A 266 11.57 6.70 20.51
CA LEU A 266 12.66 6.03 21.22
C LEU A 266 12.80 6.58 22.64
N GLY A 267 12.38 5.77 23.63
CA GLY A 267 12.60 6.09 25.02
C GLY A 267 14.08 5.91 25.44
N ARG A 268 14.50 6.64 26.46
CA ARG A 268 15.88 6.60 27.00
C ARG A 268 16.36 5.20 27.41
N GLU A 269 15.44 4.28 27.64
CA GLU A 269 15.74 2.87 27.95
C GLU A 269 16.51 2.20 26.80
N ALA A 270 16.39 2.69 25.57
CA ALA A 270 17.15 2.20 24.42
C ALA A 270 18.65 2.47 24.55
N LEU A 271 19.07 3.42 25.41
CA LEU A 271 20.44 3.87 25.59
C LEU A 271 21.12 3.21 26.82
N GLY A 272 20.41 2.37 27.58
CA GLY A 272 20.83 1.88 28.89
C GLY A 272 22.06 0.97 28.89
N SER A 273 22.28 0.14 27.85
CA SER A 273 23.46 -0.69 27.68
C SER A 273 23.81 -0.84 26.21
N GLU A 274 25.06 -1.24 25.92
CA GLU A 274 25.48 -1.48 24.53
C GLU A 274 24.62 -2.54 23.84
N GLU A 275 24.23 -3.61 24.53
CA GLU A 275 23.38 -4.65 23.98
C GLU A 275 21.99 -4.11 23.62
N VAL A 276 21.33 -3.40 24.54
CA VAL A 276 20.02 -2.80 24.33
C VAL A 276 20.07 -1.75 23.24
N ARG A 277 21.12 -0.91 23.22
CA ARG A 277 21.33 0.11 22.21
C ARG A 277 21.43 -0.48 20.82
N ARG A 278 22.23 -1.53 20.64
CA ARG A 278 22.38 -2.21 19.34
C ARG A 278 21.10 -2.93 18.92
N ALA A 279 20.40 -3.56 19.86
CA ALA A 279 19.14 -4.25 19.57
C ALA A 279 18.05 -3.26 19.12
N SER A 280 17.87 -2.15 19.83
CA SER A 280 16.90 -1.11 19.46
C SER A 280 17.28 -0.39 18.16
N ALA A 281 18.56 -0.16 17.90
CA ALA A 281 19.04 0.39 16.63
C ALA A 281 18.78 -0.56 15.46
N SER A 282 18.95 -1.89 15.66
CA SER A 282 18.61 -2.89 14.65
C SER A 282 17.10 -2.93 14.37
N ALA A 283 16.26 -2.82 15.41
CA ALA A 283 14.81 -2.75 15.26
C ALA A 283 14.38 -1.47 14.52
N ALA A 284 14.97 -0.31 14.85
CA ALA A 284 14.72 0.93 14.12
C ALA A 284 15.16 0.86 12.66
N ALA A 285 16.28 0.15 12.38
CA ALA A 285 16.72 -0.07 11.00
C ALA A 285 15.76 -0.96 10.20
N GLU A 286 15.12 -1.97 10.83
CA GLU A 286 14.05 -2.77 10.21
C GLU A 286 12.89 -1.88 9.75
N ASP A 287 12.38 -1.05 10.66
CA ASP A 287 11.27 -0.15 10.38
C ASP A 287 11.65 0.94 9.35
N THR A 288 12.88 1.46 9.38
CA THR A 288 13.34 2.50 8.45
C THR A 288 13.60 1.97 7.06
N SER A 289 14.24 0.80 6.93
CA SER A 289 14.68 0.29 5.64
C SER A 289 13.63 -0.53 4.89
N LEU A 290 12.45 -0.71 5.46
CA LEU A 290 11.36 -1.50 4.87
C LEU A 290 11.08 -1.10 3.41
N PHE A 291 11.21 -2.05 2.48
CA PHE A 291 11.14 -1.84 1.03
C PHE A 291 12.07 -0.72 0.53
N ASN A 292 13.29 -0.67 1.08
CA ASN A 292 14.24 0.41 0.82
C ASN A 292 13.65 1.82 1.08
N GLN A 293 12.70 1.92 2.02
CA GLN A 293 11.97 3.13 2.38
C GLN A 293 10.95 3.61 1.32
N GLU A 294 10.55 2.77 0.36
CA GLU A 294 9.57 3.10 -0.69
C GLU A 294 8.10 3.05 -0.21
N VAL A 295 7.83 2.44 0.96
CA VAL A 295 6.48 2.33 1.51
C VAL A 295 6.20 3.38 2.59
N CYS A 296 4.93 3.81 2.71
CA CYS A 296 4.51 4.80 3.72
C CYS A 296 4.69 4.30 5.16
N ALA A 297 4.69 2.98 5.38
CA ALA A 297 4.93 2.36 6.67
C ALA A 297 6.40 2.48 7.13
N ALA A 298 7.36 2.71 6.22
CA ALA A 298 8.77 2.86 6.60
C ALA A 298 9.00 4.13 7.42
N SER A 299 9.67 3.99 8.56
CA SER A 299 9.97 5.10 9.48
C SER A 299 10.98 6.07 8.84
N ARG A 300 10.69 7.37 8.90
CA ARG A 300 11.52 8.43 8.33
C ARG A 300 12.12 9.36 9.39
N PHE A 301 11.45 9.47 10.54
CA PHE A 301 11.88 10.25 11.68
C PHE A 301 11.85 9.37 12.93
N VAL A 302 12.88 9.54 13.77
CA VAL A 302 12.95 8.92 15.10
C VAL A 302 13.00 10.04 16.12
N TYR A 303 11.98 10.19 16.93
CA TYR A 303 11.97 11.13 18.05
C TYR A 303 12.50 10.41 19.28
N ALA A 304 13.72 10.77 19.69
CA ALA A 304 14.46 10.07 20.73
C ALA A 304 14.60 10.90 21.99
N GLU A 305 14.25 10.34 23.15
CA GLU A 305 14.54 10.95 24.43
C GLU A 305 16.05 11.14 24.59
N ASP A 306 16.46 12.40 24.77
CA ASP A 306 17.85 12.73 24.94
C ASP A 306 18.41 12.12 26.24
N ASP A 307 19.64 11.61 26.14
CA ASP A 307 20.51 11.40 27.28
C ASP A 307 21.68 12.38 27.17
N THR A 308 21.94 13.09 28.21
CA THR A 308 23.02 14.12 28.26
C THR A 308 24.44 13.54 28.17
N ASP A 309 24.58 12.20 28.03
CA ASP A 309 25.86 11.48 28.15
C ASP A 309 26.41 10.99 26.78
N GLY A 310 25.86 11.42 25.64
CA GLY A 310 26.32 11.05 24.31
C GLY A 310 25.88 9.62 23.85
N GLY A 311 25.01 8.97 24.59
CA GLY A 311 24.45 7.65 24.25
C GLY A 311 23.64 7.69 22.96
N LEU A 312 22.94 8.79 22.68
CA LEU A 312 22.15 8.96 21.48
C LEU A 312 23.03 9.05 20.22
N ALA A 313 24.18 9.75 20.26
CA ALA A 313 25.11 9.75 19.13
C ALA A 313 25.70 8.35 18.86
N ALA A 314 26.00 7.59 19.92
CA ALA A 314 26.41 6.19 19.79
C ALA A 314 25.30 5.30 19.21
N TRP A 315 24.03 5.55 19.59
CA TRP A 315 22.86 4.86 19.01
C TRP A 315 22.70 5.20 17.52
N CYS A 316 22.85 6.45 17.11
CA CYS A 316 22.83 6.86 15.71
C CYS A 316 23.93 6.16 14.89
N ALA A 317 25.14 6.00 15.45
CA ALA A 317 26.20 5.25 14.81
C ALA A 317 25.87 3.74 14.69
N ASP A 318 25.21 3.16 15.70
CA ASP A 318 24.71 1.80 15.64
C ASP A 318 23.58 1.64 14.61
N LEU A 319 22.68 2.62 14.52
CA LEU A 319 21.60 2.64 13.51
C LEU A 319 22.17 2.71 12.09
N ALA A 320 23.13 3.59 11.83
CA ALA A 320 23.78 3.69 10.53
C ALA A 320 24.43 2.36 10.09
N ARG A 321 25.10 1.65 11.03
CA ARG A 321 25.64 0.30 10.76
C ARG A 321 24.52 -0.72 10.51
N ALA A 322 23.44 -0.65 11.26
CA ALA A 322 22.31 -1.56 11.11
C ALA A 322 21.54 -1.36 9.79
N LEU A 323 21.44 -0.13 9.29
CA LEU A 323 20.87 0.18 7.98
C LEU A 323 21.66 -0.47 6.83
N ALA A 324 22.96 -0.63 6.96
CA ALA A 324 23.83 -1.29 5.97
C ALA A 324 23.66 -2.81 5.93
N THR A 325 22.80 -3.39 6.76
CA THR A 325 22.56 -4.83 6.81
C THR A 325 21.40 -5.21 5.89
N GLU A 326 21.60 -6.26 5.07
CA GLU A 326 20.53 -6.85 4.26
C GLU A 326 19.46 -7.47 5.15
N ARG A 327 18.17 -7.24 4.81
CA ARG A 327 16.99 -7.81 5.49
C ARG A 327 16.03 -8.39 4.46
N THR A 328 15.00 -9.07 4.92
CA THR A 328 13.99 -9.69 4.03
C THR A 328 13.46 -8.73 2.98
N TYR A 329 13.11 -7.50 3.37
CA TYR A 329 12.59 -6.46 2.48
C TYR A 329 13.47 -5.21 2.46
N ALA A 330 14.78 -5.36 2.63
CA ALA A 330 15.71 -4.26 2.52
C ALA A 330 17.06 -4.74 1.95
N ASP A 331 17.58 -4.03 0.96
CA ASP A 331 18.91 -4.26 0.43
C ASP A 331 19.95 -3.62 1.37
N ALA A 332 21.14 -4.23 1.45
CA ALA A 332 22.26 -3.63 2.19
C ALA A 332 22.63 -2.26 1.62
N ILE A 333 22.60 -2.13 0.30
CA ILE A 333 22.90 -0.89 -0.43
C ILE A 333 21.78 -0.64 -1.43
N VAL A 334 21.13 0.52 -1.38
CA VAL A 334 20.20 0.98 -2.41
C VAL A 334 20.98 1.48 -3.63
N SER A 335 20.44 1.29 -4.82
CA SER A 335 21.15 1.57 -6.08
C SER A 335 21.56 3.04 -6.24
N THR A 336 20.78 3.97 -5.68
CA THR A 336 21.08 5.40 -5.74
C THR A 336 20.46 6.13 -4.54
N LEU A 337 21.27 6.91 -3.83
CA LEU A 337 20.74 7.95 -2.94
C LEU A 337 20.19 9.08 -3.83
N PRO A 338 18.92 9.52 -3.62
CA PRO A 338 18.36 10.64 -4.37
C PRO A 338 19.30 11.87 -4.34
N ALA A 339 19.44 12.54 -5.48
CA ALA A 339 20.42 13.63 -5.63
C ALA A 339 20.09 14.85 -4.74
N ASP A 340 18.82 15.12 -4.52
CA ASP A 340 18.30 16.15 -3.61
C ASP A 340 18.67 15.81 -2.16
N ILE A 341 18.45 14.58 -1.71
CA ILE A 341 18.85 14.12 -0.37
C ILE A 341 20.37 14.24 -0.16
N ARG A 342 21.15 13.88 -1.17
CA ARG A 342 22.61 14.03 -1.10
C ARG A 342 23.03 15.47 -0.92
N ALA A 343 22.45 16.39 -1.72
CA ALA A 343 22.75 17.82 -1.62
C ALA A 343 22.38 18.39 -0.26
N GLU A 344 21.22 18.02 0.30
CA GLU A 344 20.81 18.45 1.65
C GLU A 344 21.77 17.91 2.72
N VAL A 345 22.11 16.64 2.67
CA VAL A 345 23.03 16.03 3.66
C VAL A 345 24.43 16.65 3.60
N GLU A 346 24.96 16.97 2.41
CA GLU A 346 26.22 17.68 2.25
C GLU A 346 26.20 19.06 2.95
N VAL A 347 25.09 19.79 2.86
CA VAL A 347 24.90 21.07 3.57
C VAL A 347 24.88 20.84 5.08
N LEU A 348 24.10 19.86 5.58
CA LEU A 348 24.00 19.60 7.02
C LEU A 348 25.34 19.22 7.65
N ARG A 349 26.22 18.51 6.94
CA ARG A 349 27.59 18.20 7.41
C ARG A 349 28.43 19.45 7.71
N THR A 350 28.13 20.57 7.06
CA THR A 350 28.84 21.85 7.32
C THR A 350 28.30 22.62 8.52
N MET A 351 27.14 22.19 9.06
CA MET A 351 26.41 22.86 10.14
C MET A 351 26.64 22.20 11.52
N SER A 352 27.72 21.42 11.68
CA SER A 352 28.10 20.87 12.99
C SER A 352 28.44 21.99 14.01
N PRO A 353 27.99 21.88 15.27
CA PRO A 353 27.41 20.71 15.93
C PRO A 353 25.88 20.61 15.87
N ASP A 354 25.17 21.56 15.25
CA ASP A 354 23.71 21.60 15.24
C ASP A 354 23.14 20.33 14.52
N TYR A 355 23.91 19.80 13.55
CA TYR A 355 23.61 18.54 12.87
C TYR A 355 24.81 17.60 12.90
N GLU A 356 24.57 16.36 13.26
CA GLU A 356 25.54 15.27 13.19
C GLU A 356 25.08 14.21 12.19
N VAL A 357 25.93 13.86 11.23
CA VAL A 357 25.59 12.89 10.16
C VAL A 357 26.43 11.63 10.31
N PHE A 358 25.76 10.48 10.42
CA PHE A 358 26.36 9.16 10.50
C PHE A 358 26.03 8.34 9.23
N GLY A 359 26.93 7.43 8.88
CA GLY A 359 26.80 6.60 7.69
C GLY A 359 27.47 7.21 6.45
N ALA A 360 27.28 6.54 5.30
CA ALA A 360 27.92 6.90 4.04
C ALA A 360 26.88 7.23 2.96
N GLU A 361 27.28 8.03 1.96
CA GLU A 361 26.44 8.43 0.83
C GLU A 361 26.45 7.39 -0.32
N ASP A 362 26.86 6.17 0.00
CA ASP A 362 26.97 5.04 -0.91
C ASP A 362 25.65 4.23 -1.06
N GLY A 363 24.57 4.69 -0.40
CA GLY A 363 23.28 3.99 -0.37
C GLY A 363 23.14 2.96 0.74
N SER A 364 24.13 2.79 1.62
CA SER A 364 24.05 1.88 2.76
C SER A 364 23.13 2.39 3.88
N GLY A 365 22.93 3.71 3.97
CA GLY A 365 22.04 4.37 4.90
C GLY A 365 22.68 5.57 5.58
N LEU A 366 21.86 6.58 5.82
CA LEU A 366 22.26 7.84 6.45
C LEU A 366 21.38 8.13 7.68
N VAL A 367 22.01 8.62 8.75
CA VAL A 367 21.33 9.06 9.96
C VAL A 367 21.74 10.51 10.21
N VAL A 368 20.76 11.39 10.31
CA VAL A 368 20.95 12.81 10.68
C VAL A 368 20.42 12.98 12.09
N LEU A 369 21.27 13.37 13.02
CA LEU A 369 20.91 13.73 14.40
C LEU A 369 20.80 15.24 14.52
N SER A 370 19.69 15.74 15.05
CA SER A 370 19.38 17.17 15.16
C SER A 370 18.45 17.47 16.33
N ASP A 371 18.30 18.73 16.70
CA ASP A 371 17.34 19.18 17.71
C ASP A 371 15.95 19.44 17.11
N ASP A 372 15.90 19.84 15.83
CA ASP A 372 14.65 20.06 15.08
C ASP A 372 14.59 19.12 13.87
N PRO A 373 13.39 18.74 13.41
CA PRO A 373 13.24 17.96 12.18
C PRO A 373 13.85 18.66 10.97
N VAL A 374 14.49 17.90 10.09
CA VAL A 374 14.97 18.42 8.80
C VAL A 374 13.79 18.83 7.90
N ASP A 375 14.00 19.84 7.04
CA ASP A 375 12.96 20.39 6.16
C ASP A 375 12.67 19.54 4.91
N PHE A 376 13.49 18.51 4.63
CA PHE A 376 13.27 17.60 3.52
C PHE A 376 12.62 16.29 3.96
N HIS A 377 12.06 15.55 3.02
CA HIS A 377 11.47 14.24 3.27
C HIS A 377 12.53 13.13 3.17
N PRO A 378 12.99 12.53 4.29
CA PRO A 378 14.03 11.50 4.26
C PRO A 378 13.62 10.31 3.39
N SER A 379 14.49 9.90 2.47
CA SER A 379 14.30 8.78 1.56
C SER A 379 15.63 8.10 1.22
N GLY A 380 15.63 6.97 0.51
CA GLY A 380 16.86 6.25 0.16
C GLY A 380 17.61 5.74 1.38
N LYS A 381 16.91 5.23 2.39
CA LYS A 381 17.43 4.78 3.69
C LYS A 381 18.08 5.90 4.50
N THR A 382 17.59 7.13 4.33
CA THR A 382 17.95 8.26 5.20
C THR A 382 16.92 8.38 6.31
N VAL A 383 17.37 8.63 7.54
CA VAL A 383 16.49 8.84 8.69
C VAL A 383 16.97 10.03 9.52
N ASN A 384 16.04 10.87 9.93
CA ASN A 384 16.34 11.95 10.87
C ASN A 384 15.99 11.51 12.30
N VAL A 385 16.96 11.57 13.18
CA VAL A 385 16.81 11.38 14.62
C VAL A 385 16.75 12.75 15.28
N VAL A 386 15.61 13.04 15.89
CA VAL A 386 15.34 14.33 16.53
C VAL A 386 15.38 14.15 18.04
N ARG A 387 16.20 14.96 18.73
CA ARG A 387 16.24 14.96 20.19
C ARG A 387 14.97 15.56 20.75
N VAL A 388 14.36 14.87 21.71
CA VAL A 388 13.22 15.37 22.46
C VAL A 388 13.43 15.21 23.96
N PRO A 389 12.95 16.15 24.80
CA PRO A 389 13.13 16.03 26.25
C PRO A 389 12.32 14.88 26.85
N SER A 390 11.28 14.44 26.18
CA SER A 390 10.44 13.31 26.59
C SER A 390 9.63 12.78 25.40
N LEU A 391 9.14 11.53 25.47
CA LEU A 391 8.20 11.01 24.46
C LEU A 391 6.87 11.78 24.43
N ASP A 392 6.52 12.48 25.51
CA ASP A 392 5.39 13.41 25.54
C ASP A 392 5.61 14.62 24.62
N ALA A 393 6.80 15.15 24.55
CA ALA A 393 7.15 16.23 23.64
C ALA A 393 7.12 15.80 22.18
N ALA A 394 7.42 14.53 21.89
CA ALA A 394 7.33 13.97 20.54
C ALA A 394 5.90 14.00 19.96
N LEU A 395 4.87 14.11 20.82
CA LEU A 395 3.47 14.23 20.35
C LEU A 395 3.26 15.47 19.47
N ASP A 396 4.03 16.52 19.63
CA ASP A 396 3.90 17.75 18.84
C ASP A 396 4.25 17.55 17.35
N HIS A 397 4.96 16.48 17.03
CA HIS A 397 5.30 16.06 15.67
C HIS A 397 4.33 15.05 15.05
N VAL A 398 3.31 14.60 15.79
CA VAL A 398 2.27 13.68 15.31
C VAL A 398 1.09 14.47 14.75
N ASN A 399 0.62 14.08 13.56
CA ASN A 399 -0.51 14.72 12.89
C ASN A 399 -1.29 13.70 12.03
N VAL A 400 -2.30 14.15 11.31
CA VAL A 400 -3.19 13.31 10.49
C VAL A 400 -2.48 12.56 9.35
N ALA A 401 -1.27 12.99 8.98
CA ALA A 401 -0.44 12.25 8.01
C ALA A 401 0.42 11.17 8.67
N THR A 402 0.44 11.06 10.01
CA THR A 402 1.19 10.01 10.70
C THR A 402 0.44 8.68 10.59
N GLN A 403 1.01 7.71 9.84
CA GLN A 403 0.43 6.39 9.66
C GLN A 403 0.79 5.46 10.82
N THR A 404 2.04 5.02 10.87
CA THR A 404 2.52 4.05 11.85
C THR A 404 3.57 4.66 12.75
N ILE A 405 3.49 4.36 14.04
CA ILE A 405 4.51 4.71 15.03
C ILE A 405 5.08 3.41 15.60
N GLY A 406 6.38 3.19 15.37
CA GLY A 406 7.16 2.19 16.10
C GLY A 406 7.62 2.75 17.45
N ILE A 407 7.33 2.09 18.57
CA ILE A 407 7.69 2.61 19.91
C ILE A 407 8.63 1.67 20.67
N TYR A 408 9.66 2.23 21.28
CA TYR A 408 10.52 1.53 22.21
C TYR A 408 10.68 2.32 23.53
N PRO A 409 10.54 1.67 24.69
CA PRO A 409 10.04 0.31 24.89
C PRO A 409 8.52 0.23 24.67
N ALA A 410 8.05 -0.93 24.21
CA ALA A 410 6.62 -1.17 23.99
C ALA A 410 5.74 -0.94 25.22
N ALA A 411 6.30 -1.08 26.41
CA ALA A 411 5.60 -0.81 27.68
C ALA A 411 5.08 0.63 27.82
N ARG A 412 5.67 1.60 27.11
CA ARG A 412 5.21 3.00 27.12
C ARG A 412 4.00 3.25 26.21
N ALA A 413 3.64 2.29 25.34
CA ALA A 413 2.56 2.45 24.38
C ALA A 413 1.21 2.75 25.05
N GLU A 414 0.87 2.06 26.13
CA GLU A 414 -0.41 2.23 26.83
C GLU A 414 -0.63 3.65 27.34
N ALA A 415 0.39 4.30 27.85
CA ALA A 415 0.31 5.67 28.37
C ALA A 415 0.19 6.76 27.28
N LEU A 416 0.62 6.44 26.04
CA LEU A 416 0.71 7.41 24.95
C LEU A 416 -0.36 7.20 23.87
N ARG A 417 -0.87 6.00 23.67
CA ARG A 417 -1.68 5.59 22.51
C ARG A 417 -2.87 6.50 22.24
N ASP A 418 -3.67 6.86 23.26
CA ASP A 418 -4.89 7.65 23.07
C ASP A 418 -4.55 9.12 22.73
N ARG A 419 -3.45 9.62 23.26
CA ARG A 419 -2.94 10.96 22.97
C ARG A 419 -2.33 11.04 21.57
N LEU A 420 -1.60 9.99 21.14
CA LEU A 420 -1.07 9.86 19.79
C LEU A 420 -2.22 9.71 18.77
N ALA A 421 -3.22 8.87 19.07
CA ALA A 421 -4.42 8.70 18.24
C ALA A 421 -5.20 10.01 18.11
N SER A 422 -5.36 10.78 19.19
CA SER A 422 -6.03 12.09 19.19
C SER A 422 -5.33 13.12 18.30
N ARG A 423 -4.03 12.94 18.01
CA ARG A 423 -3.26 13.79 17.10
C ARG A 423 -3.30 13.31 15.64
N GLY A 424 -3.76 12.08 15.40
CA GLY A 424 -3.95 11.55 14.05
C GLY A 424 -3.21 10.26 13.72
N MET A 425 -2.40 9.71 14.66
CA MET A 425 -1.77 8.40 14.48
C MET A 425 -2.82 7.34 14.18
N GLN A 426 -2.51 6.44 13.25
CA GLN A 426 -3.43 5.40 12.81
C GLN A 426 -3.04 4.00 13.29
N ARG A 427 -1.75 3.76 13.53
CA ARG A 427 -1.24 2.47 14.00
C ARG A 427 -0.06 2.66 14.96
N LEU A 428 -0.05 1.91 16.06
CA LEU A 428 1.04 1.88 17.04
C LEU A 428 1.55 0.45 17.17
N VAL A 429 2.86 0.24 17.03
CA VAL A 429 3.50 -1.08 17.09
C VAL A 429 4.79 -1.03 17.93
N PRO A 430 5.27 -2.16 18.46
CA PRO A 430 6.63 -2.23 18.95
C PRO A 430 7.64 -1.86 17.86
N LEU A 431 8.73 -1.20 18.23
CA LEU A 431 9.80 -0.87 17.30
C LEU A 431 10.37 -2.15 16.66
N GLY A 432 10.49 -2.15 15.33
CA GLY A 432 10.92 -3.31 14.54
C GLY A 432 9.80 -4.19 13.99
N GLU A 433 8.52 -3.86 14.28
CA GLU A 433 7.36 -4.67 13.89
C GLU A 433 6.43 -3.96 12.89
N VAL A 434 6.92 -2.93 12.21
CA VAL A 434 6.11 -2.16 11.25
C VAL A 434 5.66 -3.04 10.07
N VAL A 435 6.45 -4.02 9.66
CA VAL A 435 6.14 -4.95 8.55
C VAL A 435 4.95 -5.87 8.86
N ASP A 436 4.65 -6.13 10.12
CA ASP A 436 3.58 -7.05 10.52
C ASP A 436 2.19 -6.39 10.39
N VAL A 437 1.66 -6.37 9.18
CA VAL A 437 0.35 -5.83 8.86
C VAL A 437 -0.66 -6.95 8.73
N ALA A 438 -1.58 -7.06 9.71
CA ALA A 438 -2.68 -8.01 9.66
C ALA A 438 -3.83 -7.48 8.79
N ALA A 439 -4.15 -8.20 7.70
CA ALA A 439 -5.36 -7.94 6.91
C ALA A 439 -6.62 -8.20 7.76
N GLY A 440 -7.66 -7.39 7.59
CA GLY A 440 -8.87 -7.43 8.42
C GLY A 440 -8.83 -6.51 9.65
N LEU A 441 -7.70 -5.82 9.88
CA LEU A 441 -7.61 -4.71 10.81
C LEU A 441 -7.67 -3.37 10.05
N PRO A 442 -7.95 -2.25 10.75
CA PRO A 442 -8.01 -0.94 10.12
C PRO A 442 -6.72 -0.60 9.37
N HIS A 443 -6.86 -0.06 8.16
CA HIS A 443 -5.80 0.50 7.36
C HIS A 443 -6.11 1.98 7.11
N ASP A 444 -5.16 2.85 7.35
CA ASP A 444 -5.34 4.32 7.24
C ASP A 444 -6.57 4.86 7.99
N GLY A 445 -6.85 4.27 9.16
CA GLY A 445 -7.92 4.72 10.05
C GLY A 445 -9.33 4.22 9.71
N PHE A 446 -9.49 3.29 8.76
CA PHE A 446 -10.77 2.68 8.42
C PHE A 446 -10.66 1.20 8.04
N TYR A 447 -11.78 0.50 8.05
CA TYR A 447 -11.91 -0.87 7.55
C TYR A 447 -12.18 -0.85 6.04
N PRO A 448 -11.24 -1.31 5.18
CA PRO A 448 -11.36 -1.17 3.73
C PRO A 448 -12.60 -1.82 3.13
N LEU A 449 -12.91 -3.08 3.50
CA LEU A 449 -14.08 -3.77 2.95
C LEU A 449 -15.38 -3.06 3.32
N ALA A 450 -15.52 -2.61 4.58
CA ALA A 450 -16.69 -1.86 5.05
C ALA A 450 -16.87 -0.53 4.30
N ARG A 451 -15.74 0.12 3.89
CA ARG A 451 -15.76 1.36 3.09
C ARG A 451 -16.06 1.11 1.62
N PHE A 452 -15.79 -0.09 1.11
CA PHE A 452 -16.01 -0.42 -0.30
C PHE A 452 -17.48 -0.72 -0.59
N VAL A 453 -18.18 -1.43 0.29
CA VAL A 453 -19.57 -1.83 0.11
C VAL A 453 -20.56 -0.66 0.35
N LYS A 454 -21.78 -0.81 -0.17
CA LYS A 454 -22.93 0.03 0.20
C LYS A 454 -23.75 -0.66 1.26
N TRP A 455 -24.11 0.05 2.32
CA TRP A 455 -25.01 -0.47 3.33
C TRP A 455 -26.44 -0.08 3.00
N LEU A 456 -27.31 -1.07 2.89
CA LEU A 456 -28.73 -0.89 2.58
C LEU A 456 -29.58 -1.43 3.72
N VAL A 457 -30.74 -0.83 3.90
CA VAL A 457 -31.77 -1.27 4.84
C VAL A 457 -33.07 -1.56 4.08
N ASP A 458 -33.72 -2.65 4.43
CA ASP A 458 -35.08 -3.01 4.03
C ASP A 458 -35.96 -2.96 5.28
N ASP A 459 -36.95 -2.08 5.24
CA ASP A 459 -37.91 -1.82 6.32
C ASP A 459 -39.29 -2.46 6.06
N CYS A 460 -39.43 -3.25 4.98
CA CYS A 460 -40.68 -3.87 4.56
C CYS A 460 -40.92 -5.26 5.16
#